data_fa97fb195200681d91bd52a2dad47b7f
#
_entry.id   fa97fb195200681d91bd52a2dad47b7f
#
_cell.length_a   1.000
_cell.length_b   1.000
_cell.length_c   1.000
_cell.angle_alpha   90.00
_cell.angle_beta   90.00
_cell.angle_gamma   90.00
#
_symmetry.space_group_name_H-M   'P 1'
#
loop_
_entity.id
_entity.type
_entity.pdbx_description
1 polymer ?
#
loop_
_entity_poly.entity_id
_entity_poly.type
_entity_poly.pdbx_seq_one_letter_code
_entity_poly.pdbx_strand_id
1 'polypeptide(L)'
;MIVVGVDGSVTSRAAVEWAAGDAFRMREPLRVVYAVDRAPYQITRFPAGVAPDTLQKAGQKALAEAVALVHERQPTVEVTAETVEGSPAGVLRGLDGSAVEIVVGSRGLGGLSGALLGSVSTHVAGHAHRPVVVVRGERFAPRGEVVVGVDDSHECEAALGYAFEQARLRGARLRALHAWQLPVHAFAPEVSYDLDEIGEARRQAVSDRLAAFREKYPQVDVVEDVRSGRPVEELADASAGADLVVVGSHGRGAVASALLGSVSRGVLHQARCPVAVVRS
;
A
#
# COMPACT_ATOMS: atom_id res chain seq x y z
N MET A 1 10.22 -9.59 9.46
CA MET A 1 9.29 -8.90 10.38
C MET A 1 8.45 -7.90 9.63
N ILE A 2 7.25 -7.58 10.08
CA ILE A 2 6.45 -6.45 9.59
C ILE A 2 6.78 -5.21 10.43
N VAL A 3 6.86 -4.04 9.79
CA VAL A 3 7.09 -2.76 10.46
C VAL A 3 5.84 -1.90 10.31
N VAL A 4 5.32 -1.33 11.40
CA VAL A 4 4.21 -0.37 11.35
C VAL A 4 4.61 0.96 11.98
N GLY A 5 4.39 2.05 11.23
CA GLY A 5 4.58 3.40 11.72
C GLY A 5 3.34 3.94 12.44
N VAL A 6 3.53 4.46 13.66
CA VAL A 6 2.44 5.04 14.45
C VAL A 6 2.74 6.48 14.86
N ASP A 7 1.69 7.30 14.93
CA ASP A 7 1.75 8.68 15.41
C ASP A 7 0.63 9.04 16.41
N GLY A 8 -0.22 8.04 16.75
CA GLY A 8 -1.38 8.21 17.63
C GLY A 8 -2.65 8.68 16.90
N SER A 9 -2.62 8.83 15.58
CA SER A 9 -3.82 9.14 14.78
C SER A 9 -4.74 7.94 14.63
N VAL A 10 -6.01 8.17 14.29
CA VAL A 10 -6.99 7.12 14.00
C VAL A 10 -6.54 6.22 12.86
N THR A 11 -5.93 6.80 11.82
CA THR A 11 -5.43 6.02 10.68
C THR A 11 -4.20 5.19 11.02
N SER A 12 -3.33 5.64 11.93
CA SER A 12 -2.22 4.81 12.42
C SER A 12 -2.72 3.65 13.29
N ARG A 13 -3.81 3.84 14.05
CA ARG A 13 -4.46 2.74 14.77
C ARG A 13 -5.00 1.67 13.79
N ALA A 14 -5.67 2.08 12.72
CA ALA A 14 -6.11 1.16 11.67
C ALA A 14 -4.93 0.42 11.00
N ALA A 15 -3.80 1.12 10.81
CA ALA A 15 -2.57 0.52 10.31
C ALA A 15 -2.02 -0.56 11.27
N VAL A 16 -2.09 -0.36 12.58
CA VAL A 16 -1.71 -1.36 13.58
C VAL A 16 -2.62 -2.59 13.52
N GLU A 17 -3.95 -2.41 13.42
CA GLU A 17 -4.89 -3.54 13.26
C GLU A 17 -4.59 -4.35 12.00
N TRP A 18 -4.33 -3.67 10.88
CA TRP A 18 -3.93 -4.31 9.63
C TRP A 18 -2.63 -5.09 9.78
N ALA A 19 -1.58 -4.44 10.27
CA ALA A 19 -0.26 -5.02 10.45
C ALA A 19 -0.25 -6.23 11.39
N ALA A 20 -1.03 -6.18 12.47
CA ALA A 20 -1.22 -7.33 13.36
C ALA A 20 -1.86 -8.52 12.65
N GLY A 21 -2.88 -8.27 11.83
CA GLY A 21 -3.52 -9.30 11.00
C GLY A 21 -2.56 -9.89 9.96
N ASP A 22 -1.72 -9.09 9.32
CA ASP A 22 -0.73 -9.57 8.35
C ASP A 22 0.43 -10.31 9.05
N ALA A 23 0.90 -9.82 10.19
CA ALA A 23 1.89 -10.50 11.02
C ALA A 23 1.42 -11.91 11.41
N PHE A 24 0.18 -12.05 11.83
CA PHE A 24 -0.42 -13.35 12.13
C PHE A 24 -0.47 -14.28 10.90
N ARG A 25 -0.98 -13.78 9.77
CA ARG A 25 -1.12 -14.57 8.54
C ARG A 25 0.23 -14.99 7.95
N MET A 26 1.20 -14.08 7.96
CA MET A 26 2.55 -14.29 7.44
C MET A 26 3.48 -15.02 8.42
N ARG A 27 3.04 -15.20 9.69
CA ARG A 27 3.85 -15.74 10.79
C ARG A 27 5.14 -14.94 11.01
N GLU A 28 5.01 -13.63 10.95
CA GLU A 28 6.12 -12.69 11.12
C GLU A 28 5.96 -11.91 12.42
N PRO A 29 7.06 -11.56 13.11
CA PRO A 29 6.99 -10.64 14.23
C PRO A 29 6.61 -9.23 13.75
N LEU A 30 5.97 -8.45 14.63
CA LEU A 30 5.54 -7.08 14.38
C LEU A 30 6.42 -6.10 15.17
N ARG A 31 6.94 -5.09 14.48
CA ARG A 31 7.67 -3.97 15.06
C ARG A 31 6.88 -2.69 14.92
N VAL A 32 6.46 -2.13 16.05
CA VAL A 32 5.73 -0.85 16.11
C VAL A 32 6.72 0.28 16.34
N VAL A 33 6.72 1.27 15.48
CA VAL A 33 7.71 2.35 15.47
C VAL A 33 7.05 3.71 15.59
N TYR A 34 7.47 4.50 16.58
CA TYR A 34 7.14 5.92 16.69
C TYR A 34 8.38 6.76 16.39
N ALA A 35 8.32 7.61 15.38
CA ALA A 35 9.42 8.50 15.03
C ALA A 35 9.32 9.83 15.78
N VAL A 36 10.39 10.25 16.45
CA VAL A 36 10.50 11.56 17.11
C VAL A 36 11.29 12.51 16.22
N ASP A 37 10.58 13.37 15.50
CA ASP A 37 11.20 14.42 14.69
C ASP A 37 11.37 15.69 15.52
N ARG A 38 12.59 15.98 15.89
CA ARG A 38 12.94 17.21 16.63
C ARG A 38 13.23 18.42 15.73
N ALA A 39 13.46 18.20 14.45
CA ALA A 39 13.87 19.25 13.53
C ALA A 39 12.88 20.43 13.43
N PRO A 40 11.54 20.20 13.34
CA PRO A 40 10.57 21.32 13.33
C PRO A 40 10.60 22.20 14.57
N TYR A 41 11.02 21.64 15.73
CA TYR A 41 11.04 22.35 17.03
C TYR A 41 12.36 23.07 17.29
N GLN A 42 13.43 22.75 16.55
CA GLN A 42 14.72 23.44 16.66
C GLN A 42 14.73 24.81 15.96
N ILE A 43 13.84 25.01 14.99
CA ILE A 43 13.76 26.23 14.18
C ILE A 43 12.84 27.29 14.81
N THR A 44 11.96 26.88 15.71
CA THR A 44 10.98 27.77 16.36
C THR A 44 11.40 28.11 17.79
N ARG A 45 11.08 29.35 18.25
CA ARG A 45 11.37 29.93 19.57
C ARG A 45 10.69 29.19 20.73
N PHE A 46 10.78 27.88 20.79
CA PHE A 46 10.33 27.13 21.97
C PHE A 46 11.42 27.14 23.05
N PRO A 47 11.06 27.36 24.33
CA PRO A 47 12.03 27.23 25.42
C PRO A 47 12.69 25.87 25.39
N ALA A 48 14.02 25.84 25.41
CA ALA A 48 14.78 24.60 25.48
C ALA A 48 14.33 23.80 26.73
N GLY A 49 13.82 22.59 26.51
CA GLY A 49 13.46 21.66 27.59
C GLY A 49 11.99 21.22 27.68
N VAL A 50 11.03 21.97 27.11
CA VAL A 50 9.60 21.61 27.21
C VAL A 50 9.14 20.69 26.08
N ALA A 51 9.66 20.85 24.88
CA ALA A 51 9.25 20.08 23.71
C ALA A 51 9.72 18.61 23.70
N PRO A 52 10.95 18.24 24.12
CA PRO A 52 11.42 16.87 24.07
C PRO A 52 10.61 15.89 24.92
N ASP A 53 10.29 16.27 26.16
CA ASP A 53 9.56 15.42 27.10
C ASP A 53 8.12 15.17 26.68
N THR A 54 7.47 16.17 26.07
CA THR A 54 6.08 16.04 25.58
C THR A 54 6.00 15.11 24.39
N LEU A 55 6.93 15.22 23.44
CA LEU A 55 6.99 14.32 22.27
C LEU A 55 7.30 12.89 22.67
N GLN A 56 8.22 12.71 23.62
CA GLN A 56 8.58 11.38 24.10
C GLN A 56 7.41 10.73 24.85
N LYS A 57 6.69 11.48 25.70
CA LYS A 57 5.49 10.98 26.38
C LYS A 57 4.37 10.64 25.40
N ALA A 58 4.15 11.46 24.37
CA ALA A 58 3.18 11.16 23.33
C ALA A 58 3.53 9.89 22.55
N GLY A 59 4.81 9.71 22.22
CA GLY A 59 5.32 8.49 21.60
C GLY A 59 5.12 7.25 22.45
N GLN A 60 5.49 7.32 23.75
CA GLN A 60 5.29 6.21 24.68
C GLN A 60 3.80 5.82 24.80
N LYS A 61 2.90 6.81 24.86
CA LYS A 61 1.45 6.56 24.89
C LYS A 61 0.99 5.87 23.61
N ALA A 62 1.36 6.39 22.44
CA ALA A 62 0.97 5.81 21.16
C ALA A 62 1.48 4.37 21.00
N LEU A 63 2.72 4.09 21.42
CA LEU A 63 3.30 2.75 21.40
C LEU A 63 2.58 1.80 22.36
N ALA A 64 2.28 2.23 23.58
CA ALA A 64 1.55 1.42 24.57
C ALA A 64 0.14 1.05 24.07
N GLU A 65 -0.58 2.01 23.48
CA GLU A 65 -1.90 1.79 22.89
C GLU A 65 -1.83 0.82 21.69
N ALA A 66 -0.81 0.95 20.85
CA ALA A 66 -0.60 0.07 19.71
C ALA A 66 -0.29 -1.38 20.15
N VAL A 67 0.60 -1.57 21.12
CA VAL A 67 0.92 -2.90 21.68
C VAL A 67 -0.31 -3.55 22.31
N ALA A 68 -1.07 -2.79 23.10
CA ALA A 68 -2.32 -3.27 23.69
C ALA A 68 -3.32 -3.73 22.61
N LEU A 69 -3.45 -2.97 21.53
CA LEU A 69 -4.30 -3.31 20.39
C LEU A 69 -3.84 -4.59 19.69
N VAL A 70 -2.54 -4.78 19.48
CA VAL A 70 -1.99 -6.01 18.89
C VAL A 70 -2.34 -7.21 19.76
N HIS A 71 -2.12 -7.14 21.08
CA HIS A 71 -2.44 -8.24 22.00
C HIS A 71 -3.94 -8.53 22.06
N GLU A 72 -4.80 -7.50 21.96
CA GLU A 72 -6.25 -7.68 21.89
C GLU A 72 -6.69 -8.42 20.63
N ARG A 73 -6.11 -8.08 19.47
CA ARG A 73 -6.51 -8.60 18.17
C ARG A 73 -5.82 -9.91 17.79
N GLN A 74 -4.54 -10.02 18.11
CA GLN A 74 -3.66 -11.13 17.71
C GLN A 74 -2.71 -11.49 18.87
N PRO A 75 -3.19 -12.15 19.92
CA PRO A 75 -2.42 -12.41 21.14
C PRO A 75 -1.18 -13.28 20.94
N THR A 76 -1.08 -14.00 19.82
CA THR A 76 0.05 -14.88 19.48
C THR A 76 1.13 -14.20 18.66
N VAL A 77 0.91 -12.96 18.20
CA VAL A 77 1.90 -12.21 17.44
C VAL A 77 2.95 -11.65 18.39
N GLU A 78 4.22 -11.97 18.13
CA GLU A 78 5.34 -11.35 18.80
C GLU A 78 5.42 -9.88 18.39
N VAL A 79 5.33 -8.96 19.37
CA VAL A 79 5.33 -7.52 19.12
C VAL A 79 6.44 -6.83 19.90
N THR A 80 7.20 -5.98 19.19
CA THR A 80 8.16 -5.05 19.78
C THR A 80 7.74 -3.62 19.47
N ALA A 81 8.06 -2.68 20.36
CA ALA A 81 7.70 -1.28 20.21
C ALA A 81 8.85 -0.37 20.62
N GLU A 82 9.15 0.63 19.81
CA GLU A 82 10.24 1.54 20.08
C GLU A 82 10.02 2.96 19.57
N THR A 83 10.67 3.89 20.19
CA THR A 83 10.80 5.27 19.72
C THR A 83 12.15 5.44 19.02
N VAL A 84 12.14 5.98 17.80
CA VAL A 84 13.35 6.24 16.99
C VAL A 84 13.45 7.73 16.68
N GLU A 85 14.63 8.32 16.88
CA GLU A 85 14.86 9.72 16.51
C GLU A 85 15.01 9.88 14.99
N GLY A 86 14.35 10.86 14.44
CA GLY A 86 14.44 11.22 13.02
C GLY A 86 13.08 11.54 12.41
N SER A 87 13.11 11.95 11.15
CA SER A 87 11.87 12.19 10.39
C SER A 87 11.12 10.87 10.19
N PRO A 88 9.78 10.83 10.33
CA PRO A 88 9.00 9.58 10.23
C PRO A 88 9.27 8.80 8.95
N ALA A 89 9.33 9.49 7.82
CA ALA A 89 9.61 8.85 6.54
C ALA A 89 11.05 8.31 6.44
N GLY A 90 12.03 9.03 7.00
CA GLY A 90 13.43 8.61 7.05
C GLY A 90 13.63 7.38 7.92
N VAL A 91 12.99 7.36 9.11
CA VAL A 91 13.04 6.24 10.05
C VAL A 91 12.45 4.97 9.41
N LEU A 92 11.23 5.04 8.87
CA LEU A 92 10.57 3.88 8.26
C LEU A 92 11.34 3.34 7.06
N ARG A 93 11.90 4.22 6.22
CA ARG A 93 12.76 3.82 5.10
C ARG A 93 14.06 3.18 5.58
N GLY A 94 14.63 3.65 6.67
CA GLY A 94 15.84 3.05 7.27
C GLY A 94 15.64 1.61 7.77
N LEU A 95 14.38 1.19 8.01
CA LEU A 95 14.02 -0.15 8.45
C LEU A 95 13.68 -1.11 7.29
N ASP A 96 13.63 -0.61 6.06
CA ASP A 96 13.25 -1.34 4.84
C ASP A 96 14.07 -2.64 4.64
N GLY A 97 15.38 -2.60 4.89
CA GLY A 97 16.25 -3.78 4.74
C GLY A 97 15.93 -4.96 5.69
N SER A 98 15.28 -4.70 6.83
CA SER A 98 14.89 -5.71 7.81
C SER A 98 13.42 -6.10 7.76
N ALA A 99 12.60 -5.33 7.03
CA ALA A 99 11.18 -5.55 6.88
C ALA A 99 10.86 -6.50 5.72
N VAL A 100 9.80 -7.29 5.86
CA VAL A 100 9.14 -7.97 4.73
C VAL A 100 8.01 -7.11 4.18
N GLU A 101 7.46 -6.22 5.02
CA GLU A 101 6.39 -5.29 4.69
C GLU A 101 6.45 -4.08 5.63
N ILE A 102 6.12 -2.89 5.10
CA ILE A 102 5.96 -1.67 5.89
C ILE A 102 4.50 -1.23 5.82
N VAL A 103 3.89 -0.99 6.98
CA VAL A 103 2.49 -0.56 7.08
C VAL A 103 2.41 0.85 7.64
N VAL A 104 1.63 1.71 7.01
CA VAL A 104 1.41 3.09 7.45
C VAL A 104 -0.06 3.50 7.31
N GLY A 105 -0.53 4.39 8.15
CA GLY A 105 -1.82 5.04 7.96
C GLY A 105 -1.79 5.99 6.76
N SER A 106 -2.92 6.17 6.12
CA SER A 106 -3.03 7.08 4.96
C SER A 106 -2.79 8.55 5.31
N ARG A 107 -2.99 8.94 6.58
CA ARG A 107 -2.78 10.31 7.11
C ARG A 107 -2.22 10.23 8.51
N GLY A 108 -1.60 11.33 8.98
CA GLY A 108 -1.12 11.49 10.35
C GLY A 108 -1.78 12.68 11.04
N LEU A 109 -1.35 12.97 12.27
CA LEU A 109 -1.83 14.09 13.10
C LEU A 109 -1.61 15.47 12.46
N GLY A 110 -0.61 15.63 11.59
CA GLY A 110 -0.26 16.88 10.93
C GLY A 110 -1.00 17.16 9.61
N GLY A 111 -1.95 16.31 9.22
CA GLY A 111 -2.66 16.43 7.93
C GLY A 111 -3.57 17.64 7.88
N LEU A 112 -3.39 18.53 6.87
CA LEU A 112 -4.35 19.58 6.53
C LEU A 112 -5.72 18.94 6.27
N SER A 113 -6.77 19.52 6.85
CA SER A 113 -8.16 19.15 6.56
C SER A 113 -8.40 19.27 5.04
N GLY A 114 -8.61 18.13 4.37
CA GLY A 114 -8.77 18.07 2.90
C GLY A 114 -7.66 17.31 2.15
N ALA A 115 -6.48 17.07 2.73
CA ALA A 115 -5.48 16.22 2.11
C ALA A 115 -5.93 14.74 2.13
N LEU A 116 -5.99 14.12 0.96
CA LEU A 116 -6.41 12.71 0.80
C LEU A 116 -5.33 11.72 1.24
N LEU A 117 -4.06 12.12 1.23
CA LEU A 117 -2.90 11.28 1.55
C LEU A 117 -1.83 12.10 2.31
N GLY A 118 -1.19 11.49 3.30
CA GLY A 118 -0.14 12.11 4.11
C GLY A 118 1.23 12.12 3.42
N SER A 119 2.10 13.05 3.83
CA SER A 119 3.47 13.15 3.30
C SER A 119 4.32 11.92 3.62
N VAL A 120 4.19 11.36 4.83
CA VAL A 120 4.93 10.17 5.26
C VAL A 120 4.53 8.96 4.41
N SER A 121 3.23 8.67 4.28
CA SER A 121 2.74 7.54 3.48
C SER A 121 3.14 7.66 2.01
N THR A 122 3.04 8.87 1.42
CA THR A 122 3.49 9.12 0.05
C THR A 122 5.00 8.90 -0.11
N HIS A 123 5.79 9.41 0.84
CA HIS A 123 7.24 9.30 0.77
C HIS A 123 7.72 7.87 0.96
N VAL A 124 7.18 7.14 1.95
CA VAL A 124 7.55 5.74 2.20
C VAL A 124 7.15 4.87 1.01
N ALA A 125 5.91 4.96 0.50
CA ALA A 125 5.45 4.22 -0.67
C ALA A 125 6.27 4.51 -1.94
N GLY A 126 6.81 5.74 -2.05
CA GLY A 126 7.62 6.15 -3.19
C GLY A 126 9.09 5.70 -3.15
N HIS A 127 9.63 5.34 -1.97
CA HIS A 127 11.07 5.12 -1.83
C HIS A 127 11.46 3.77 -1.20
N ALA A 128 10.55 3.09 -0.51
CA ALA A 128 10.84 1.80 0.07
C ALA A 128 11.02 0.74 -1.03
N HIS A 129 11.91 -0.22 -0.80
CA HIS A 129 12.11 -1.38 -1.68
C HIS A 129 11.21 -2.55 -1.29
N ARG A 130 10.68 -2.55 -0.08
CA ARG A 130 9.72 -3.53 0.39
C ARG A 130 8.29 -3.10 0.10
N PRO A 131 7.33 -4.02 0.01
CA PRO A 131 5.92 -3.66 -0.11
C PRO A 131 5.50 -2.69 0.99
N VAL A 132 4.81 -1.62 0.59
CA VAL A 132 4.26 -0.62 1.52
C VAL A 132 2.76 -0.66 1.45
N VAL A 133 2.13 -1.02 2.57
CA VAL A 133 0.67 -0.99 2.71
C VAL A 133 0.24 0.33 3.33
N VAL A 134 -0.54 1.10 2.59
CA VAL A 134 -1.16 2.34 3.06
C VAL A 134 -2.59 2.06 3.46
N VAL A 135 -2.86 2.09 4.76
CA VAL A 135 -4.16 1.74 5.33
C VAL A 135 -5.07 2.96 5.40
N ARG A 136 -6.29 2.81 4.88
CA ARG A 136 -7.35 3.82 4.86
C ARG A 136 -8.56 3.34 5.65
N GLY A 137 -9.29 4.28 6.23
CA GLY A 137 -10.50 3.98 7.00
C GLY A 137 -10.20 3.45 8.40
N GLU A 138 -11.25 3.12 9.14
CA GLU A 138 -11.15 2.74 10.55
C GLU A 138 -11.41 1.25 10.80
N ARG A 139 -12.16 0.59 9.92
CA ARG A 139 -12.51 -0.83 10.01
C ARG A 139 -12.78 -1.41 8.63
N PHE A 140 -12.31 -2.63 8.41
CA PHE A 140 -12.55 -3.38 7.19
C PHE A 140 -13.24 -4.70 7.54
N ALA A 141 -14.51 -4.83 7.15
CA ALA A 141 -15.11 -6.15 7.09
C ALA A 141 -14.51 -6.91 5.91
N PRO A 142 -14.03 -8.15 6.09
CA PRO A 142 -13.48 -8.95 5.00
C PRO A 142 -14.49 -9.09 3.86
N ARG A 143 -14.04 -8.86 2.63
CA ARG A 143 -14.83 -8.97 1.40
C ARG A 143 -14.44 -10.19 0.57
N GLY A 144 -13.31 -10.80 0.92
CA GLY A 144 -12.81 -12.00 0.28
C GLY A 144 -12.23 -11.75 -1.12
N GLU A 145 -11.76 -10.53 -1.39
CA GLU A 145 -11.18 -10.18 -2.69
C GLU A 145 -9.91 -9.34 -2.54
N VAL A 146 -8.84 -9.73 -3.25
CA VAL A 146 -7.65 -8.93 -3.51
C VAL A 146 -7.68 -8.50 -4.97
N VAL A 147 -7.46 -7.22 -5.25
CA VAL A 147 -7.36 -6.69 -6.61
C VAL A 147 -5.90 -6.37 -6.91
N VAL A 148 -5.39 -6.76 -8.08
CA VAL A 148 -4.08 -6.34 -8.55
C VAL A 148 -4.19 -5.61 -9.88
N GLY A 149 -3.55 -4.45 -9.98
CA GLY A 149 -3.40 -3.73 -11.24
C GLY A 149 -2.35 -4.42 -12.12
N VAL A 150 -2.75 -4.82 -13.32
CA VAL A 150 -1.89 -5.52 -14.28
C VAL A 150 -1.54 -4.59 -15.44
N ASP A 151 -0.25 -4.45 -15.74
CA ASP A 151 0.25 -3.79 -16.93
C ASP A 151 1.46 -4.54 -17.50
N ASP A 152 2.07 -4.04 -18.58
CA ASP A 152 3.20 -4.70 -19.24
C ASP A 152 4.57 -4.26 -18.65
N SER A 153 4.60 -3.61 -17.47
CA SER A 153 5.86 -3.21 -16.83
C SER A 153 6.53 -4.38 -16.10
N HIS A 154 7.82 -4.21 -15.80
CA HIS A 154 8.59 -5.18 -15.01
C HIS A 154 8.10 -5.21 -13.55
N GLU A 155 7.71 -4.05 -13.00
CA GLU A 155 7.19 -3.91 -11.64
C GLU A 155 5.88 -4.67 -11.43
N CYS A 156 5.12 -4.93 -12.49
CA CYS A 156 3.90 -5.72 -12.43
C CYS A 156 4.16 -7.15 -11.93
N GLU A 157 5.31 -7.73 -12.24
CA GLU A 157 5.63 -9.10 -11.82
C GLU A 157 5.79 -9.23 -10.30
N ALA A 158 6.48 -8.27 -9.68
CA ALA A 158 6.59 -8.20 -8.23
C ALA A 158 5.23 -7.95 -7.55
N ALA A 159 4.41 -7.07 -8.13
CA ALA A 159 3.06 -6.80 -7.65
C ALA A 159 2.15 -8.03 -7.75
N LEU A 160 2.21 -8.78 -8.84
CA LEU A 160 1.49 -10.06 -9.01
C LEU A 160 1.94 -11.08 -7.94
N GLY A 161 3.24 -11.27 -7.75
CA GLY A 161 3.76 -12.20 -6.73
C GLY A 161 3.25 -11.86 -5.33
N TYR A 162 3.28 -10.61 -4.96
CA TYR A 162 2.74 -10.13 -3.68
C TYR A 162 1.22 -10.34 -3.60
N ALA A 163 0.46 -10.00 -4.64
CA ALA A 163 -0.99 -10.12 -4.66
C ALA A 163 -1.47 -11.57 -4.56
N PHE A 164 -0.83 -12.51 -5.26
CA PHE A 164 -1.11 -13.94 -5.16
C PHE A 164 -0.87 -14.47 -3.75
N GLU A 165 0.26 -14.07 -3.13
CA GLU A 165 0.57 -14.46 -1.76
C GLU A 165 -0.45 -13.89 -0.77
N GLN A 166 -0.84 -12.62 -0.94
CA GLN A 166 -1.86 -11.98 -0.10
C GLN A 166 -3.24 -12.64 -0.26
N ALA A 167 -3.63 -13.00 -1.49
CA ALA A 167 -4.87 -13.73 -1.74
C ALA A 167 -4.85 -15.12 -1.08
N ARG A 168 -3.73 -15.85 -1.23
CA ARG A 168 -3.52 -17.15 -0.58
C ARG A 168 -3.64 -17.07 0.94
N LEU A 169 -2.94 -16.11 1.56
CA LEU A 169 -2.92 -15.93 3.02
C LEU A 169 -4.27 -15.54 3.60
N ARG A 170 -5.10 -14.85 2.82
CA ARG A 170 -6.45 -14.42 3.22
C ARG A 170 -7.53 -15.42 2.85
N GLY A 171 -7.22 -16.45 2.03
CA GLY A 171 -8.25 -17.31 1.45
C GLY A 171 -9.22 -16.52 0.55
N ALA A 172 -8.72 -15.47 -0.08
CA ALA A 172 -9.48 -14.56 -0.90
C ALA A 172 -9.32 -14.86 -2.39
N ARG A 173 -10.28 -14.45 -3.20
CA ARG A 173 -10.16 -14.43 -4.65
C ARG A 173 -9.19 -13.32 -5.07
N LEU A 174 -8.45 -13.56 -6.14
CA LEU A 174 -7.60 -12.56 -6.79
C LEU A 174 -8.26 -12.07 -8.07
N ARG A 175 -8.54 -10.76 -8.16
CA ARG A 175 -8.96 -10.11 -9.38
C ARG A 175 -7.76 -9.42 -10.03
N ALA A 176 -7.32 -9.92 -11.18
CA ALA A 176 -6.27 -9.32 -12.00
C ALA A 176 -6.92 -8.30 -12.96
N LEU A 177 -6.85 -7.01 -12.61
CA LEU A 177 -7.50 -5.94 -13.35
C LEU A 177 -6.51 -5.26 -14.30
N HIS A 178 -6.79 -5.33 -15.59
CA HIS A 178 -6.09 -4.59 -16.65
C HIS A 178 -7.04 -3.56 -17.29
N ALA A 179 -6.75 -2.28 -17.09
CA ALA A 179 -7.50 -1.21 -17.73
C ALA A 179 -6.68 -0.57 -18.84
N TRP A 180 -7.29 -0.39 -20.01
CA TRP A 180 -6.62 0.16 -21.19
C TRP A 180 -7.47 1.23 -21.87
N GLN A 181 -6.80 2.17 -22.54
CA GLN A 181 -7.45 3.19 -23.35
C GLN A 181 -6.75 3.29 -24.70
N LEU A 182 -7.52 3.60 -25.72
CA LEU A 182 -6.94 4.05 -26.99
C LEU A 182 -6.25 5.40 -26.77
N PRO A 183 -5.05 5.61 -27.31
CA PRO A 183 -4.43 6.92 -27.34
C PRO A 183 -5.34 7.95 -28.02
N VAL A 184 -5.36 9.20 -27.53
CA VAL A 184 -6.24 10.26 -28.06
C VAL A 184 -6.05 10.48 -29.57
N HIS A 185 -4.82 10.30 -30.06
CA HIS A 185 -4.50 10.41 -31.49
C HIS A 185 -4.99 9.21 -32.32
N ALA A 186 -5.41 8.11 -31.68
CA ALA A 186 -6.05 6.98 -32.37
C ALA A 186 -7.48 7.28 -32.81
N PHE A 187 -8.05 8.41 -32.45
CA PHE A 187 -9.34 8.90 -32.95
C PHE A 187 -9.23 9.65 -34.30
N ALA A 188 -8.15 9.47 -35.04
CA ALA A 188 -8.07 9.99 -36.39
C ALA A 188 -9.19 9.32 -37.27
N PRO A 189 -9.98 10.10 -37.99
CA PRO A 189 -11.16 9.58 -38.71
C PRO A 189 -10.85 8.52 -39.79
N GLU A 190 -9.59 8.40 -40.14
CA GLU A 190 -9.10 7.52 -41.22
C GLU A 190 -8.70 6.12 -40.73
N VAL A 191 -8.68 5.88 -39.41
CA VAL A 191 -8.24 4.61 -38.85
C VAL A 191 -9.41 3.95 -38.10
N SER A 192 -9.89 2.85 -38.65
CA SER A 192 -10.87 1.98 -37.99
C SER A 192 -10.12 1.04 -37.05
N TYR A 193 -10.40 1.12 -35.77
CA TYR A 193 -9.89 0.19 -34.76
C TYR A 193 -10.94 -0.84 -34.43
N ASP A 194 -10.59 -2.12 -34.56
CA ASP A 194 -11.40 -3.20 -34.02
C ASP A 194 -11.18 -3.30 -32.52
N LEU A 195 -12.11 -2.78 -31.73
CA LEU A 195 -12.00 -2.77 -30.27
C LEU A 195 -12.09 -4.16 -29.66
N ASP A 196 -12.79 -5.07 -30.32
CA ASP A 196 -12.96 -6.46 -29.88
C ASP A 196 -11.65 -7.23 -30.07
N GLU A 197 -10.98 -7.05 -31.22
CA GLU A 197 -9.66 -7.62 -31.50
C GLU A 197 -8.61 -7.10 -30.51
N ILE A 198 -8.59 -5.78 -30.25
CA ILE A 198 -7.69 -5.19 -29.26
C ILE A 198 -7.99 -5.74 -27.86
N GLY A 199 -9.25 -5.84 -27.49
CA GLY A 199 -9.68 -6.39 -26.21
C GLY A 199 -9.25 -7.85 -26.03
N GLU A 200 -9.36 -8.67 -27.06
CA GLU A 200 -8.93 -10.07 -27.04
C GLU A 200 -7.41 -10.20 -26.89
N ALA A 201 -6.65 -9.43 -27.66
CA ALA A 201 -5.19 -9.39 -27.54
C ALA A 201 -4.73 -8.99 -26.12
N ARG A 202 -5.46 -8.05 -25.47
CA ARG A 202 -5.20 -7.66 -24.08
C ARG A 202 -5.53 -8.77 -23.08
N ARG A 203 -6.64 -9.49 -23.28
CA ARG A 203 -6.99 -10.65 -22.44
C ARG A 203 -5.93 -11.73 -22.53
N GLN A 204 -5.48 -12.06 -23.74
CA GLN A 204 -4.42 -13.05 -23.93
C GLN A 204 -3.13 -12.63 -23.24
N ALA A 205 -2.69 -11.39 -23.37
CA ALA A 205 -1.49 -10.89 -22.71
C ALA A 205 -1.58 -10.95 -21.18
N VAL A 206 -2.74 -10.68 -20.60
CA VAL A 206 -2.98 -10.83 -19.15
C VAL A 206 -2.93 -12.31 -18.76
N SER A 207 -3.60 -13.18 -19.50
CA SER A 207 -3.63 -14.62 -19.25
C SER A 207 -2.24 -15.23 -19.28
N ASP A 208 -1.43 -14.90 -20.29
CA ASP A 208 -0.04 -15.36 -20.42
C ASP A 208 0.82 -14.93 -19.22
N ARG A 209 0.63 -13.70 -18.74
CA ARG A 209 1.36 -13.17 -17.58
C ARG A 209 0.96 -13.87 -16.28
N LEU A 210 -0.28 -14.30 -16.15
CA LEU A 210 -0.79 -15.01 -14.97
C LEU A 210 -0.44 -16.50 -14.95
N ALA A 211 -0.06 -17.10 -16.06
CA ALA A 211 0.10 -18.55 -16.20
C ALA A 211 1.07 -19.13 -15.17
N ALA A 212 2.29 -18.59 -15.05
CA ALA A 212 3.30 -19.07 -14.09
C ALA A 212 2.86 -18.90 -12.62
N PHE A 213 2.10 -17.84 -12.32
CA PHE A 213 1.57 -17.61 -10.97
C PHE A 213 0.43 -18.59 -10.64
N ARG A 214 -0.43 -18.93 -11.60
CA ARG A 214 -1.48 -19.95 -11.41
C ARG A 214 -0.90 -21.32 -11.12
N GLU A 215 0.19 -21.69 -11.80
CA GLU A 215 0.91 -22.93 -11.49
C GLU A 215 1.50 -22.92 -10.08
N LYS A 216 2.07 -21.80 -9.65
CA LYS A 216 2.67 -21.65 -8.32
C LYS A 216 1.63 -21.57 -7.19
N TYR A 217 0.44 -21.02 -7.47
CA TYR A 217 -0.63 -20.78 -6.49
C TYR A 217 -1.96 -21.43 -6.92
N PRO A 218 -2.03 -22.76 -7.11
CA PRO A 218 -3.20 -23.45 -7.66
C PRO A 218 -4.46 -23.32 -6.77
N GLN A 219 -4.29 -22.95 -5.50
CA GLN A 219 -5.38 -22.76 -4.53
C GLN A 219 -6.02 -21.36 -4.60
N VAL A 220 -5.45 -20.42 -5.37
CA VAL A 220 -6.00 -19.06 -5.51
C VAL A 220 -6.97 -19.01 -6.68
N ASP A 221 -8.22 -18.65 -6.41
CA ASP A 221 -9.23 -18.38 -7.45
C ASP A 221 -8.89 -17.05 -8.13
N VAL A 222 -8.57 -17.09 -9.43
CA VAL A 222 -8.10 -15.93 -10.19
C VAL A 222 -9.11 -15.54 -11.24
N VAL A 223 -9.61 -14.31 -11.16
CA VAL A 223 -10.50 -13.68 -12.15
C VAL A 223 -9.72 -12.66 -12.98
N GLU A 224 -9.71 -12.85 -14.30
CA GLU A 224 -9.18 -11.87 -15.24
C GLU A 224 -10.26 -10.82 -15.53
N ASP A 225 -9.90 -9.55 -15.31
CA ASP A 225 -10.80 -8.42 -15.51
C ASP A 225 -10.13 -7.40 -16.42
N VAL A 226 -10.43 -7.51 -17.74
CA VAL A 226 -9.84 -6.65 -18.77
C VAL A 226 -10.89 -5.67 -19.26
N ARG A 227 -10.64 -4.37 -19.09
CA ARG A 227 -11.61 -3.31 -19.37
C ARG A 227 -11.04 -2.18 -20.20
N SER A 228 -11.89 -1.61 -21.04
CA SER A 228 -11.63 -0.29 -21.61
C SER A 228 -12.01 0.77 -20.57
N GLY A 229 -11.03 1.55 -20.11
CA GLY A 229 -11.24 2.55 -19.07
C GLY A 229 -9.91 3.14 -18.55
N ARG A 230 -10.03 4.12 -17.68
CA ARG A 230 -8.86 4.74 -17.05
C ARG A 230 -8.36 3.89 -15.89
N PRO A 231 -7.09 3.46 -15.86
CA PRO A 231 -6.59 2.55 -14.83
C PRO A 231 -6.84 3.01 -13.39
N VAL A 232 -6.70 4.31 -13.12
CA VAL A 232 -6.93 4.86 -11.77
C VAL A 232 -8.39 4.75 -11.36
N GLU A 233 -9.31 5.08 -12.26
CA GLU A 233 -10.76 5.06 -12.01
C GLU A 233 -11.23 3.61 -11.80
N GLU A 234 -10.82 2.70 -12.70
CA GLU A 234 -11.21 1.29 -12.64
C GLU A 234 -10.69 0.59 -11.36
N LEU A 235 -9.43 0.84 -10.97
CA LEU A 235 -8.86 0.32 -9.73
C LEU A 235 -9.50 0.94 -8.47
N ALA A 236 -9.80 2.25 -8.51
CA ALA A 236 -10.47 2.92 -7.41
C ALA A 236 -11.91 2.38 -7.22
N ASP A 237 -12.63 2.12 -8.29
CA ASP A 237 -13.98 1.54 -8.22
C ASP A 237 -13.93 0.08 -7.74
N ALA A 238 -13.00 -0.74 -8.25
CA ALA A 238 -12.78 -2.10 -7.78
C ALA A 238 -12.43 -2.17 -6.29
N SER A 239 -11.70 -1.16 -5.78
CA SER A 239 -11.32 -1.07 -4.35
C SER A 239 -12.53 -1.01 -3.40
N ALA A 240 -13.70 -0.59 -3.88
CA ALA A 240 -14.92 -0.56 -3.07
C ALA A 240 -15.39 -1.95 -2.64
N GLY A 241 -15.05 -2.98 -3.42
CA GLY A 241 -15.38 -4.40 -3.16
C GLY A 241 -14.20 -5.25 -2.69
N ALA A 242 -13.02 -4.67 -2.50
CA ALA A 242 -11.79 -5.41 -2.18
C ALA A 242 -11.32 -5.23 -0.73
N ASP A 243 -10.58 -6.20 -0.24
CA ASP A 243 -9.85 -6.12 1.02
C ASP A 243 -8.52 -5.38 0.84
N LEU A 244 -7.91 -5.51 -0.34
CA LEU A 244 -6.62 -4.94 -0.68
C LEU A 244 -6.55 -4.66 -2.18
N VAL A 245 -6.02 -3.49 -2.55
CA VAL A 245 -5.57 -3.23 -3.92
C VAL A 245 -4.05 -3.25 -3.95
N VAL A 246 -3.48 -3.98 -4.90
CA VAL A 246 -2.04 -4.08 -5.12
C VAL A 246 -1.66 -3.41 -6.43
N VAL A 247 -0.67 -2.56 -6.40
CA VAL A 247 -0.14 -1.88 -7.60
C VAL A 247 1.39 -1.88 -7.59
N GLY A 248 1.99 -1.93 -8.76
CA GLY A 248 3.42 -1.65 -8.90
C GLY A 248 3.74 -0.19 -8.57
N SER A 249 4.94 0.09 -8.11
CA SER A 249 5.37 1.47 -7.82
C SER A 249 5.38 2.35 -9.08
N HIS A 250 5.70 1.77 -10.22
CA HIS A 250 5.73 2.40 -11.54
C HIS A 250 5.05 1.50 -12.58
N GLY A 251 4.73 2.07 -13.74
CA GLY A 251 4.23 1.36 -14.91
C GLY A 251 5.03 1.76 -16.16
N ARG A 252 4.52 1.45 -17.36
CA ARG A 252 5.17 1.64 -18.67
C ARG A 252 5.77 3.04 -18.94
N GLY A 253 5.26 4.08 -18.30
CA GLY A 253 5.66 5.48 -18.50
C GLY A 253 6.66 5.98 -17.47
N ALA A 254 7.41 5.10 -16.80
CA ALA A 254 8.31 5.51 -15.74
C ALA A 254 9.38 6.49 -16.21
N VAL A 255 9.26 7.74 -15.75
CA VAL A 255 10.39 8.67 -15.76
C VAL A 255 11.26 8.25 -14.58
N ALA A 256 12.54 7.93 -14.83
CA ALA A 256 13.48 7.40 -13.83
C ALA A 256 13.61 8.26 -12.55
N SER A 257 13.16 9.50 -12.58
CA SER A 257 13.16 10.44 -11.45
C SER A 257 11.83 10.50 -10.68
N ALA A 258 10.75 9.83 -11.15
CA ALA A 258 9.46 9.86 -10.48
C ALA A 258 9.46 8.89 -9.30
N LEU A 259 8.99 9.35 -8.14
CA LEU A 259 8.91 8.56 -6.90
C LEU A 259 7.83 7.50 -6.96
N LEU A 260 6.71 7.79 -7.63
CA LEU A 260 5.54 6.94 -7.85
C LEU A 260 5.00 7.20 -9.26
N GLY A 261 4.55 6.14 -9.91
CA GLY A 261 3.82 6.23 -11.17
C GLY A 261 2.49 6.96 -11.03
N SER A 262 1.93 7.40 -12.14
CA SER A 262 0.63 8.12 -12.14
C SER A 262 -0.51 7.24 -11.62
N VAL A 263 -0.52 5.95 -11.97
CA VAL A 263 -1.55 5.00 -11.53
C VAL A 263 -1.43 4.72 -10.03
N SER A 264 -0.24 4.33 -9.54
CA SER A 264 -0.02 4.06 -8.11
C SER A 264 -0.36 5.28 -7.24
N ARG A 265 0.05 6.47 -7.66
CA ARG A 265 -0.31 7.72 -6.98
C ARG A 265 -1.82 7.96 -7.00
N GLY A 266 -2.46 7.82 -8.16
CA GLY A 266 -3.91 8.02 -8.32
C GLY A 266 -4.71 7.05 -7.46
N VAL A 267 -4.36 5.76 -7.44
CA VAL A 267 -5.00 4.72 -6.63
C VAL A 267 -4.79 5.00 -5.13
N LEU A 268 -3.57 5.37 -4.70
CA LEU A 268 -3.32 5.80 -3.33
C LEU A 268 -4.20 6.97 -2.89
N HIS A 269 -4.62 7.84 -3.79
CA HIS A 269 -5.53 8.96 -3.47
C HIS A 269 -7.00 8.57 -3.47
N GLN A 270 -7.43 7.65 -4.33
CA GLN A 270 -8.86 7.42 -4.62
C GLN A 270 -9.41 6.09 -4.07
N ALA A 271 -8.57 5.10 -3.80
CA ALA A 271 -9.00 3.79 -3.31
C ALA A 271 -9.78 3.90 -1.99
N ARG A 272 -10.72 2.97 -1.80
CA ARG A 272 -11.62 2.88 -0.63
C ARG A 272 -11.21 1.76 0.34
N CYS A 273 -10.19 0.99 0.01
CA CYS A 273 -9.58 -0.02 0.87
C CYS A 273 -8.07 0.24 1.01
N PRO A 274 -7.33 -0.52 1.83
CA PRO A 274 -5.88 -0.48 1.86
C PRO A 274 -5.24 -0.71 0.50
N VAL A 275 -4.11 -0.04 0.26
CA VAL A 275 -3.36 -0.13 -1.00
C VAL A 275 -1.94 -0.56 -0.70
N ALA A 276 -1.51 -1.65 -1.30
CA ALA A 276 -0.11 -2.07 -1.32
C ALA A 276 0.59 -1.52 -2.58
N VAL A 277 1.69 -0.83 -2.38
CA VAL A 277 2.61 -0.42 -3.45
C VAL A 277 3.82 -1.32 -3.39
N VAL A 278 4.09 -2.02 -4.49
CA VAL A 278 5.17 -3.00 -4.59
C VAL A 278 6.20 -2.50 -5.60
N ARG A 279 7.47 -2.60 -5.21
CA ARG A 279 8.62 -2.28 -6.06
C ARG A 279 9.38 -3.56 -6.39
N SER A 280 9.89 -3.68 -7.61
CA SER A 280 10.82 -4.73 -8.05
C SER A 280 12.24 -4.51 -7.56
#